data_e2eaaadef3b3ef2fb5d0201064954c27
#
_entry.id   e2eaaadef3b3ef2fb5d0201064954c27
#
_cell.length_a   1.000
_cell.length_b   1.000
_cell.length_c   1.000
_cell.angle_alpha   90.00
_cell.angle_beta   90.00
_cell.angle_gamma   90.00
#
_symmetry.space_group_name_H-M   'P 1'
#
loop_
_entity.id
_entity.type
_entity.pdbx_description
1 polymer ?
#
loop_
_entity_poly.entity_id
_entity_poly.type
_entity_poly.pdbx_seq_one_letter_code
_entity_poly.pdbx_strand_id
1 'polypeptide(L)'
;AVEAYSSHHLSEIAQSEAANGKTFARYWMHNAFLNIDNKKMSKSAGNFFTVRDISEKYDLQVLRFFMLSAHYRSPLNFSADLMEAAKNGYDRIVTAVSNINFLLENGKDGDMTAEEAALAKEAESFITKLMNAEDGLKKCPF
;
A
#
# COMPACT_ATOMS: atom_id res chain seq x y z
N ALA A 1 10.24 -0.61 17.20
CA ALA A 1 10.90 0.22 16.18
C ALA A 1 12.06 1.02 16.78
N VAL A 2 11.87 1.69 17.93
CA VAL A 2 12.93 2.48 18.60
C VAL A 2 14.06 1.58 19.11
N GLU A 3 13.76 0.41 19.61
CA GLU A 3 14.76 -0.57 20.05
C GLU A 3 15.65 -1.11 18.92
N ALA A 4 15.09 -1.26 17.71
CA ALA A 4 15.86 -1.69 16.54
C ALA A 4 16.88 -0.63 16.09
N TYR A 5 16.61 0.65 16.28
CA TYR A 5 17.52 1.72 15.88
C TYR A 5 18.81 1.68 16.69
N SER A 6 18.74 1.49 17.99
CA SER A 6 19.91 1.52 18.88
C SER A 6 20.83 0.30 18.79
N SER A 7 20.33 -0.87 18.39
CA SER A 7 21.12 -2.12 18.40
C SER A 7 21.42 -2.66 17.01
N HIS A 8 20.43 -2.65 16.10
CA HIS A 8 20.58 -3.26 14.77
C HIS A 8 20.98 -2.25 13.71
N HIS A 9 20.30 -1.12 13.61
CA HIS A 9 20.57 -0.17 12.54
C HIS A 9 21.92 0.52 12.67
N LEU A 10 22.41 0.79 13.87
CA LEU A 10 23.78 1.30 14.06
C LEU A 10 24.84 0.33 13.54
N SER A 11 24.64 -0.97 13.75
CA SER A 11 25.55 -2.00 13.23
C SER A 11 25.47 -2.10 11.70
N GLU A 12 24.26 -2.02 11.12
CA GLU A 12 24.05 -2.03 9.67
C GLU A 12 24.69 -0.79 8.99
N ILE A 13 24.51 0.39 9.59
CA ILE A 13 25.13 1.64 9.13
C ILE A 13 26.66 1.51 9.17
N ALA A 14 27.21 1.11 10.30
CA ALA A 14 28.66 1.00 10.48
C ALA A 14 29.29 0.01 9.48
N GLN A 15 28.69 -1.17 9.29
CA GLN A 15 29.18 -2.16 8.35
C GLN A 15 29.09 -1.67 6.90
N SER A 16 27.95 -1.12 6.51
CA SER A 16 27.73 -0.69 5.15
C SER A 16 28.58 0.53 4.78
N GLU A 17 28.69 1.53 5.65
CA GLU A 17 29.46 2.74 5.40
C GLU A 17 30.98 2.45 5.42
N ALA A 18 31.43 1.58 6.31
CA ALA A 18 32.83 1.15 6.32
C ALA A 18 33.21 0.39 5.04
N ALA A 19 32.33 -0.46 4.54
CA ALA A 19 32.59 -1.24 3.32
C ALA A 19 32.52 -0.41 2.03
N ASN A 20 31.59 0.55 1.95
CA ASN A 20 31.27 1.23 0.72
C ASN A 20 31.74 2.70 0.66
N GLY A 21 32.14 3.28 1.76
CA GLY A 21 32.55 4.69 1.87
C GLY A 21 31.44 5.69 1.51
N LYS A 22 30.17 5.29 1.65
CA LYS A 22 29.00 6.09 1.30
C LYS A 22 27.91 5.95 2.36
N THR A 23 27.10 6.98 2.53
CA THR A 23 25.93 6.96 3.41
C THR A 23 25.01 5.78 3.07
N PHE A 24 24.71 4.95 4.06
CA PHE A 24 23.88 3.75 3.90
C PHE A 24 22.43 4.08 3.52
N ALA A 25 21.80 4.97 4.26
CA ALA A 25 20.44 5.40 3.99
C ALA A 25 20.25 6.88 4.32
N ARG A 26 19.61 7.64 3.41
CA ARG A 26 19.29 9.04 3.64
C ARG A 26 18.01 9.21 4.48
N TYR A 27 17.08 8.26 4.36
CA TYR A 27 15.80 8.28 5.06
C TYR A 27 15.50 6.91 5.64
N TRP A 28 14.94 6.90 6.84
CA TRP A 28 14.55 5.70 7.54
C TRP A 28 13.04 5.67 7.75
N MET A 29 12.40 4.60 7.30
CA MET A 29 10.98 4.38 7.50
C MET A 29 10.77 3.10 8.28
N HIS A 30 9.98 3.16 9.34
CA HIS A 30 9.67 2.02 10.19
C HIS A 30 8.18 1.70 10.13
N ASN A 31 7.86 0.49 9.72
CA ASN A 31 6.50 -0.02 9.77
C ASN A 31 6.13 -0.41 11.20
N ALA A 32 4.84 -0.31 11.52
CA ALA A 32 4.29 -0.93 12.69
C ALA A 32 4.25 -2.47 12.54
N PHE A 33 3.87 -3.16 13.61
CA PHE A 33 3.82 -4.62 13.63
C PHE A 33 2.65 -5.16 12.78
N LEU A 34 2.89 -6.33 12.18
CA LEU A 34 1.85 -7.17 11.62
C LEU A 34 1.35 -8.12 12.72
N ASN A 35 0.07 -8.06 12.99
CA ASN A 35 -0.63 -8.97 13.87
C ASN A 35 -1.37 -10.03 13.05
N ILE A 36 -1.56 -11.21 13.62
CA ILE A 36 -2.37 -12.28 13.06
C ILE A 36 -3.49 -12.55 14.05
N ASP A 37 -4.74 -12.37 13.62
CA ASP A 37 -5.92 -12.52 14.48
C ASP A 37 -5.77 -11.77 15.83
N ASN A 38 -5.34 -10.52 15.74
CA ASN A 38 -5.06 -9.63 16.88
C ASN A 38 -3.95 -10.10 17.84
N LYS A 39 -3.13 -11.07 17.43
CA LYS A 39 -1.97 -11.55 18.19
C LYS A 39 -0.70 -11.23 17.44
N LYS A 40 0.37 -10.94 18.18
CA LYS A 40 1.70 -10.74 17.58
C LYS A 40 2.12 -12.00 16.82
N MET A 41 2.51 -11.82 15.55
CA MET A 41 3.06 -12.90 14.75
C MET A 41 4.42 -13.34 15.32
N SER A 42 4.58 -14.62 15.59
CA SER A 42 5.87 -15.18 15.99
C SER A 42 5.99 -16.66 15.62
N LYS A 43 7.22 -17.12 15.34
CA LYS A 43 7.47 -18.52 15.04
C LYS A 43 7.13 -19.43 16.23
N SER A 44 7.40 -18.97 17.46
CA SER A 44 7.13 -19.71 18.69
C SER A 44 5.63 -19.86 18.99
N ALA A 45 4.79 -18.95 18.51
CA ALA A 45 3.34 -19.02 18.66
C ALA A 45 2.66 -19.89 17.60
N GLY A 46 3.40 -20.38 16.60
CA GLY A 46 2.85 -21.22 15.52
C GLY A 46 1.91 -20.48 14.55
N ASN A 47 1.82 -19.16 14.66
CA ASN A 47 1.01 -18.31 13.79
C ASN A 47 1.83 -17.56 12.72
N PHE A 48 3.01 -18.10 12.40
CA PHE A 48 3.90 -17.54 11.39
C PHE A 48 3.62 -18.19 10.02
N PHE A 49 3.46 -17.37 8.99
CA PHE A 49 3.41 -17.79 7.60
C PHE A 49 4.18 -16.80 6.72
N THR A 50 4.65 -17.29 5.59
CA THR A 50 5.41 -16.52 4.63
C THR A 50 4.49 -15.94 3.54
N VAL A 51 4.98 -14.95 2.79
CA VAL A 51 4.30 -14.45 1.59
C VAL A 51 4.05 -15.59 0.58
N ARG A 52 4.95 -16.58 0.52
CA ARG A 52 4.79 -17.75 -0.35
C ARG A 52 3.56 -18.59 0.05
N ASP A 53 3.38 -18.84 1.35
CA ASP A 53 2.22 -19.58 1.85
C ASP A 53 0.90 -18.84 1.54
N ILE A 54 0.92 -17.50 1.61
CA ILE A 54 -0.23 -16.68 1.26
C ILE A 54 -0.49 -16.74 -0.26
N SER A 55 0.56 -16.75 -1.09
CA SER A 55 0.43 -16.78 -2.55
C SER A 55 -0.21 -18.05 -3.10
N GLU A 56 -0.26 -19.12 -2.31
CA GLU A 56 -0.98 -20.34 -2.66
C GLU A 56 -2.52 -20.17 -2.60
N LYS A 57 -3.01 -19.18 -1.85
CA LYS A 57 -4.42 -18.93 -1.61
C LYS A 57 -4.94 -17.64 -2.22
N TYR A 58 -4.10 -16.60 -2.30
CA TYR A 58 -4.48 -15.27 -2.75
C TYR A 58 -3.50 -14.75 -3.78
N ASP A 59 -3.98 -13.98 -4.75
CA ASP A 59 -3.14 -13.22 -5.64
C ASP A 59 -2.28 -12.22 -4.85
N LEU A 60 -1.00 -12.11 -5.21
CA LEU A 60 -0.08 -11.19 -4.57
C LEU A 60 -0.48 -9.71 -4.73
N GLN A 61 -1.26 -9.37 -5.77
CA GLN A 61 -1.80 -8.02 -5.93
C GLN A 61 -2.86 -7.72 -4.85
N VAL A 62 -3.67 -8.72 -4.47
CA VAL A 62 -4.62 -8.61 -3.36
C VAL A 62 -3.88 -8.41 -2.04
N LEU A 63 -2.81 -9.17 -1.80
CA LEU A 63 -1.97 -9.00 -0.62
C LEU A 63 -1.34 -7.59 -0.59
N ARG A 64 -0.82 -7.12 -1.72
CA ARG A 64 -0.29 -5.77 -1.83
C ARG A 64 -1.35 -4.70 -1.52
N PHE A 65 -2.55 -4.84 -2.09
CA PHE A 65 -3.67 -3.94 -1.83
C PHE A 65 -4.05 -3.93 -0.35
N PHE A 66 -4.11 -5.11 0.28
CA PHE A 66 -4.35 -5.25 1.71
C PHE A 66 -3.28 -4.52 2.54
N MET A 67 -2.00 -4.72 2.25
CA MET A 67 -0.90 -4.07 2.97
C MET A 67 -0.92 -2.54 2.85
N LEU A 68 -1.38 -2.02 1.71
CA LEU A 68 -1.50 -0.58 1.46
C LEU A 68 -2.79 0.04 2.03
N SER A 69 -3.73 -0.75 2.51
CA SER A 69 -5.01 -0.26 3.07
C SER A 69 -4.86 0.47 4.40
N ALA A 70 -3.76 0.27 5.09
CA ALA A 70 -3.46 0.93 6.36
C ALA A 70 -2.22 1.81 6.27
N HIS A 71 -2.19 2.86 7.09
CA HIS A 71 -0.98 3.68 7.20
C HIS A 71 0.18 2.86 7.78
N TYR A 72 1.38 2.99 7.23
CA TYR A 72 2.54 2.16 7.58
C TYR A 72 2.94 2.20 9.07
N ARG A 73 2.62 3.29 9.79
CA ARG A 73 2.86 3.44 11.24
C ARG A 73 1.77 2.78 12.11
N SER A 74 0.67 2.36 11.52
CA SER A 74 -0.42 1.70 12.24
C SER A 74 -0.25 0.19 12.21
N PRO A 75 -0.48 -0.51 13.32
CA PRO A 75 -0.47 -1.97 13.32
C PRO A 75 -1.50 -2.49 12.31
N LEU A 76 -1.09 -3.43 11.49
CA LEU A 76 -1.96 -4.11 10.53
C LEU A 76 -2.33 -5.48 11.08
N ASN A 77 -3.62 -5.79 11.13
CA ASN A 77 -4.09 -7.10 11.53
C ASN A 77 -4.41 -7.94 10.29
N PHE A 78 -3.76 -9.07 10.17
CA PHE A 78 -4.04 -10.04 9.11
C PHE A 78 -5.05 -11.07 9.63
N SER A 79 -6.15 -11.24 8.88
CA SER A 79 -7.11 -12.32 9.07
C SER A 79 -7.69 -12.73 7.73
N ALA A 80 -8.27 -13.94 7.66
CA ALA A 80 -8.90 -14.43 6.43
C ALA A 80 -10.03 -13.50 5.97
N ASP A 81 -10.86 -13.02 6.88
CA ASP A 81 -11.99 -12.13 6.57
C ASP A 81 -11.52 -10.79 5.99
N LEU A 82 -10.44 -10.22 6.54
CA LEU A 82 -9.88 -8.97 6.02
C LEU A 82 -9.20 -9.15 4.66
N MET A 83 -8.62 -10.32 4.40
CA MET A 83 -8.09 -10.66 3.07
C MET A 83 -9.19 -10.84 2.03
N GLU A 84 -10.32 -11.47 2.38
CA GLU A 84 -11.48 -11.57 1.49
C GLU A 84 -12.11 -10.19 1.23
N ALA A 85 -12.20 -9.35 2.24
CA ALA A 85 -12.67 -7.97 2.06
C ALA A 85 -11.74 -7.17 1.13
N ALA A 86 -10.41 -7.33 1.29
CA ALA A 86 -9.43 -6.70 0.41
C ALA A 86 -9.53 -7.22 -1.02
N LYS A 87 -9.72 -8.54 -1.20
CA LYS A 87 -9.93 -9.16 -2.51
C LYS A 87 -11.17 -8.58 -3.21
N ASN A 88 -12.29 -8.53 -2.52
CA ASN A 88 -13.53 -7.96 -3.06
C ASN A 88 -13.36 -6.48 -3.45
N GLY A 89 -12.63 -5.71 -2.63
CA GLY A 89 -12.29 -4.30 -2.93
C GLY A 89 -11.41 -4.19 -4.18
N TYR A 90 -10.37 -5.01 -4.28
CA TYR A 90 -9.46 -5.06 -5.41
C TYR A 90 -10.17 -5.46 -6.70
N ASP A 91 -10.99 -6.53 -6.67
CA ASP A 91 -11.74 -7.04 -7.82
C ASP A 91 -12.73 -5.97 -8.36
N ARG A 92 -13.33 -5.17 -7.49
CA ARG A 92 -14.16 -4.03 -7.91
C ARG A 92 -13.38 -2.99 -8.69
N ILE A 93 -12.16 -2.67 -8.25
CA ILE A 93 -11.28 -1.71 -8.95
C ILE A 93 -10.87 -2.28 -10.30
N VAL A 94 -10.43 -3.53 -10.36
CA VAL A 94 -10.04 -4.20 -11.61
C VAL A 94 -11.19 -4.23 -12.61
N THR A 95 -12.40 -4.57 -12.13
CA THR A 95 -13.61 -4.59 -12.96
C THR A 95 -13.93 -3.19 -13.50
N ALA A 96 -13.83 -2.15 -12.66
CA ALA A 96 -14.07 -0.79 -13.09
C ALA A 96 -13.06 -0.35 -14.17
N VAL A 97 -11.76 -0.64 -13.99
CA VAL A 97 -10.73 -0.35 -14.97
C VAL A 97 -10.97 -1.11 -16.28
N SER A 98 -11.34 -2.40 -16.19
CA SER A 98 -11.67 -3.22 -17.37
C SER A 98 -12.85 -2.64 -18.14
N ASN A 99 -13.92 -2.21 -17.45
CA ASN A 99 -15.07 -1.58 -18.08
C ASN A 99 -14.72 -0.25 -18.75
N ILE A 100 -13.87 0.56 -18.11
CA ILE A 100 -13.38 1.81 -18.70
C ILE A 100 -12.59 1.53 -19.97
N ASN A 101 -11.67 0.58 -19.94
CA ASN A 101 -10.88 0.19 -21.11
C ASN A 101 -11.78 -0.31 -22.25
N PHE A 102 -12.78 -1.14 -21.92
CA PHE A 102 -13.76 -1.59 -22.93
C PHE A 102 -14.51 -0.42 -23.56
N LEU A 103 -14.93 0.56 -22.76
CA LEU A 103 -15.62 1.76 -23.26
C LEU A 103 -14.70 2.64 -24.12
N LEU A 104 -13.42 2.75 -23.75
CA LEU A 104 -12.43 3.50 -24.55
C LEU A 104 -12.18 2.86 -25.92
N GLU A 105 -12.20 1.52 -25.99
CA GLU A 105 -11.98 0.79 -27.22
C GLU A 105 -13.24 0.72 -28.12
N ASN A 106 -14.43 0.69 -27.53
CA ASN A 106 -15.69 0.42 -28.23
C ASN A 106 -16.69 1.59 -28.19
N GLY A 107 -16.40 2.62 -27.39
CA GLY A 107 -17.22 3.81 -27.28
C GLY A 107 -17.24 4.62 -28.59
N LYS A 108 -18.34 5.30 -28.82
CA LYS A 108 -18.44 6.27 -29.92
C LYS A 108 -18.26 7.66 -29.34
N ASP A 109 -17.48 8.48 -30.03
CA ASP A 109 -17.36 9.89 -29.70
C ASP A 109 -18.71 10.60 -29.88
N GLY A 110 -19.07 11.44 -28.92
CA GLY A 110 -20.30 12.22 -28.93
C GLY A 110 -20.15 13.45 -28.07
N ASP A 111 -21.10 14.36 -28.20
CA ASP A 111 -21.18 15.57 -27.36
C ASP A 111 -21.54 15.17 -25.93
N MET A 112 -20.78 15.69 -24.97
CA MET A 112 -20.98 15.45 -23.55
C MET A 112 -22.26 16.11 -23.07
N THR A 113 -23.10 15.36 -22.36
CA THR A 113 -24.30 15.97 -21.71
C THR A 113 -23.87 16.86 -20.55
N ALA A 114 -24.77 17.75 -20.11
CA ALA A 114 -24.49 18.65 -18.99
C ALA A 114 -24.19 17.90 -17.70
N GLU A 115 -24.79 16.73 -17.47
CA GLU A 115 -24.55 15.86 -16.31
C GLU A 115 -23.17 15.20 -16.38
N GLU A 116 -22.78 14.70 -17.55
CA GLU A 116 -21.45 14.11 -17.79
C GLU A 116 -20.34 15.14 -17.62
N ALA A 117 -20.55 16.36 -18.12
CA ALA A 117 -19.61 17.47 -17.95
C ALA A 117 -19.44 17.87 -16.48
N ALA A 118 -20.52 17.85 -15.69
CA ALA A 118 -20.46 18.11 -14.25
C ALA A 118 -19.68 17.02 -13.51
N LEU A 119 -19.92 15.74 -13.84
CA LEU A 119 -19.23 14.60 -13.25
C LEU A 119 -17.74 14.60 -13.60
N ALA A 120 -17.38 14.90 -14.86
CA ALA A 120 -15.99 15.01 -15.29
C ALA A 120 -15.25 16.10 -14.49
N LYS A 121 -15.86 17.26 -14.30
CA LYS A 121 -15.30 18.37 -13.52
C LYS A 121 -15.11 18.00 -12.04
N GLU A 122 -16.04 17.25 -11.46
CA GLU A 122 -15.92 16.74 -10.10
C GLU A 122 -14.75 15.74 -9.97
N ALA A 123 -14.61 14.81 -10.91
CA ALA A 123 -13.50 13.85 -10.97
C ALA A 123 -12.14 14.55 -11.10
N GLU A 124 -12.01 15.55 -11.96
CA GLU A 124 -10.77 16.36 -12.08
C GLU A 124 -10.43 17.09 -10.79
N SER A 125 -11.43 17.66 -10.11
CA SER A 125 -11.24 18.31 -8.81
C SER A 125 -10.74 17.33 -7.76
N PHE A 126 -11.27 16.10 -7.75
CA PHE A 126 -10.84 15.05 -6.82
C PHE A 126 -9.41 14.61 -7.09
N ILE A 127 -9.04 14.36 -8.34
CA ILE A 127 -7.67 14.01 -8.75
C ILE A 127 -6.71 15.13 -8.34
N THR A 128 -7.05 16.39 -8.59
CA THR A 128 -6.22 17.53 -8.20
C THR A 128 -6.00 17.60 -6.70
N LYS A 129 -7.02 17.32 -5.89
CA LYS A 129 -6.90 17.26 -4.43
C LYS A 129 -5.99 16.13 -3.97
N LEU A 130 -6.06 14.95 -4.60
CA LEU A 130 -5.17 13.82 -4.30
C LEU A 130 -3.73 14.16 -4.61
N MET A 131 -3.44 14.73 -5.78
CA MET A 131 -2.08 15.12 -6.17
C MET A 131 -1.49 16.19 -5.23
N ASN A 132 -2.30 17.17 -4.82
CA ASN A 132 -1.87 18.19 -3.86
C ASN A 132 -1.64 17.61 -2.45
N ALA A 133 -2.36 16.58 -2.05
CA ALA A 133 -2.14 15.87 -0.79
C ALA A 133 -0.81 15.11 -0.78
N GLU A 134 -0.41 14.50 -1.90
CA GLU A 134 0.92 13.89 -2.05
C GLU A 134 2.05 14.93 -1.95
N ASP A 135 1.88 16.10 -2.53
CA ASP A 135 2.85 17.19 -2.43
C ASP A 135 2.94 17.76 -1.00
N GLY A 136 1.85 17.72 -0.25
CA GLY A 136 1.83 18.04 1.18
C GLY A 136 2.66 17.08 2.03
N LEU A 137 2.63 15.80 1.70
CA LEU A 137 3.46 14.76 2.35
C LEU A 137 4.95 14.95 2.09
N LYS A 138 5.34 15.42 0.90
CA LYS A 138 6.74 15.74 0.55
C LYS A 138 7.29 16.95 1.28
N LYS A 139 6.43 17.84 1.77
CA LYS A 139 6.79 19.07 2.49
C LYS A 139 6.77 18.93 4.01
N CYS A 140 6.42 17.75 4.55
CA CYS A 140 6.46 17.50 5.99
C CYS A 140 7.93 17.35 6.41
N PRO A 141 8.53 18.27 7.18
CA PRO A 141 9.86 18.06 7.72
C PRO A 141 9.77 16.95 8.77
N PHE A 142 10.60 15.92 8.58
CA PHE A 142 10.80 14.87 9.57
C PHE A 142 11.69 15.36 10.70
#